data_867773fc05d7e93b0129f2aee272207f
#
_entry.id   867773fc05d7e93b0129f2aee272207f
#
_cell.length_a   1.000
_cell.length_b   1.000
_cell.length_c   1.000
_cell.angle_alpha   90.00
_cell.angle_beta   90.00
_cell.angle_gamma   90.00
#
_symmetry.space_group_name_H-M   'P 1'
#
loop_
_entity.id
_entity.type
_entity.pdbx_description
1 polymer ?
#
loop_
_entity_poly.entity_id
_entity_poly.type
_entity_poly.pdbx_seq_one_letter_code
_entity_poly.pdbx_strand_id
1 'polypeptide(L)'
;MKDVREILKKRPLLFDGGMGTYYMAKPGQECEQANLLDPDGILTVHRAYLEAGADAIKTNTFGLPRMAAAQNPMWEAMADEGWKLAAQAAAKTSAAVFADLGPAPDTEALPAARIYTALAERFAALGAKNFLFETLSSDAGVAEAAKKIKETVPDAFVLVSFAVLPDGYTREGRHCAELVRSMTACGAVDAVGLNCVSAPGAMRALVQQLGETKLPLAVMPNAGYPVVTRTRVQYQGRPEYFAREMVGLAAEGVRILGGCCGTTPAHIAALRAALDALPETLPAAPAAAVSTAAKPEVETDDAFLRKLNAGKKVIAIELDSPKDADLTGYLDGARRLQAAGADLLTIADCPIARARMDSSLVACRVHRELGLNVLPHMTCRDRNLNATKALLLGLYAEGVREVLAITGDPIPTAERDEVKNVYQFNSRKLAQYIVSLAGEGREMPSPLTVFGALNLNARNFDVELRRAQEKLQNGMSGFLTQPVLSAQAVVNLKKTRETLGEKAKILAGIMPVVSQRNAIFMENEVNGIHVDAEIIERFAGLDRAQGEELGLEVSVKAAQAAAPYADGFYLMTPFNRIALMERLIARLKDEGIAD
;
A
#
# COMPACT_ATOMS: atom_id res chain seq x y z
N MET A 1 34.46 -21.03 -5.88
CA MET A 1 33.30 -20.71 -5.00
C MET A 1 32.50 -21.97 -4.74
N LYS A 2 32.14 -22.28 -3.50
CA LYS A 2 31.23 -23.39 -3.20
C LYS A 2 29.81 -23.04 -3.64
N ASP A 3 29.06 -24.02 -4.11
CA ASP A 3 27.63 -23.85 -4.38
C ASP A 3 26.90 -23.53 -3.06
N VAL A 4 26.11 -22.46 -3.06
CA VAL A 4 25.30 -22.03 -1.89
C VAL A 4 24.39 -23.15 -1.41
N ARG A 5 23.82 -23.93 -2.33
CA ARG A 5 22.94 -25.06 -2.02
C ARG A 5 23.66 -26.15 -1.22
N GLU A 6 24.93 -26.38 -1.49
CA GLU A 6 25.72 -27.36 -0.74
C GLU A 6 26.06 -26.92 0.69
N ILE A 7 26.18 -25.59 0.92
CA ILE A 7 26.34 -25.05 2.25
C ILE A 7 25.02 -25.20 3.03
N LEU A 8 23.90 -24.80 2.43
CA LEU A 8 22.57 -24.86 3.05
C LEU A 8 22.12 -26.27 3.46
N LYS A 9 22.63 -27.33 2.78
CA LYS A 9 22.39 -28.72 3.19
C LYS A 9 23.04 -29.08 4.51
N LYS A 10 24.15 -28.44 4.86
CA LYS A 10 24.97 -28.80 6.00
C LYS A 10 24.75 -27.88 7.21
N ARG A 11 24.67 -26.60 6.99
CA ARG A 11 24.56 -25.57 8.04
C ARG A 11 23.93 -24.30 7.51
N PRO A 12 23.53 -23.36 8.38
CA PRO A 12 23.13 -22.03 7.95
C PRO A 12 24.24 -21.31 7.18
N LEU A 13 23.85 -20.59 6.13
CA LEU A 13 24.73 -19.69 5.36
C LEU A 13 24.82 -18.35 6.11
N LEU A 14 26.03 -17.84 6.32
CA LEU A 14 26.28 -16.56 6.96
C LEU A 14 26.68 -15.52 5.91
N PHE A 15 25.85 -14.51 5.71
CA PHE A 15 26.14 -13.31 4.93
C PHE A 15 26.98 -12.30 5.71
N ASP A 16 27.53 -11.36 4.97
CA ASP A 16 28.13 -10.13 5.50
C ASP A 16 27.12 -9.21 6.19
N GLY A 17 27.56 -8.01 6.54
CA GLY A 17 26.77 -6.97 7.18
C GLY A 17 26.47 -5.76 6.29
N GLY A 18 26.27 -4.61 6.94
CA GLY A 18 25.93 -3.35 6.28
C GLY A 18 27.09 -2.70 5.56
N MET A 19 27.14 -2.75 4.24
CA MET A 19 28.17 -2.09 3.42
C MET A 19 28.17 -0.57 3.65
N GLY A 20 27.08 0.11 3.32
CA GLY A 20 27.03 1.58 3.34
C GLY A 20 27.19 2.19 4.72
N THR A 21 26.71 1.53 5.78
CA THR A 21 26.85 2.01 7.16
C THR A 21 28.24 1.75 7.76
N TYR A 22 28.97 0.79 7.25
CA TYR A 22 30.32 0.47 7.69
C TYR A 22 31.38 1.25 6.90
N TYR A 23 31.24 1.36 5.58
CA TYR A 23 32.12 2.16 4.72
C TYR A 23 31.99 3.66 5.02
N MET A 24 30.79 4.15 5.31
CA MET A 24 30.47 5.56 5.59
C MET A 24 30.97 6.51 4.49
N ALA A 25 30.33 6.45 3.32
CA ALA A 25 30.59 7.34 2.19
C ALA A 25 30.61 8.83 2.61
N LYS A 26 31.35 9.65 1.89
CA LYS A 26 31.42 11.10 2.15
C LYS A 26 30.03 11.74 1.95
N PRO A 27 29.69 12.81 2.68
CA PRO A 27 28.44 13.53 2.49
C PRO A 27 28.21 13.90 1.02
N GLY A 28 27.04 13.56 0.49
CA GLY A 28 26.66 13.82 -0.91
C GLY A 28 27.17 12.78 -1.91
N GLN A 29 27.85 11.71 -1.48
CA GLN A 29 28.23 10.58 -2.32
C GLN A 29 27.36 9.37 -2.02
N GLU A 30 26.89 8.71 -3.08
CA GLU A 30 26.28 7.39 -2.97
C GLU A 30 27.39 6.34 -2.75
N CYS A 31 27.07 5.28 -1.99
CA CYS A 31 28.07 4.26 -1.64
C CYS A 31 28.65 3.56 -2.88
N GLU A 32 27.85 3.35 -3.90
CA GLU A 32 28.19 2.69 -5.15
C GLU A 32 29.24 3.48 -5.96
N GLN A 33 29.28 4.80 -5.83
CA GLN A 33 30.30 5.63 -6.48
C GLN A 33 31.71 5.30 -5.95
N ALA A 34 31.81 4.81 -4.72
CA ALA A 34 33.07 4.40 -4.15
C ALA A 34 33.72 3.22 -4.89
N ASN A 35 32.94 2.40 -5.61
CA ASN A 35 33.51 1.35 -6.48
C ASN A 35 34.52 1.93 -7.48
N LEU A 36 34.30 3.17 -7.95
CA LEU A 36 35.14 3.85 -8.91
C LEU A 36 36.12 4.85 -8.24
N LEU A 37 35.67 5.49 -7.14
CA LEU A 37 36.42 6.59 -6.52
C LEU A 37 37.34 6.16 -5.37
N ASP A 38 37.02 5.03 -4.72
CA ASP A 38 37.77 4.46 -3.60
C ASP A 38 37.67 2.93 -3.58
N PRO A 39 38.16 2.25 -4.65
CA PRO A 39 38.03 0.81 -4.78
C PRO A 39 38.78 0.05 -3.66
N ASP A 40 39.89 0.57 -3.15
CA ASP A 40 40.62 -0.04 -2.04
C ASP A 40 39.85 0.03 -0.73
N GLY A 41 39.09 1.09 -0.49
CA GLY A 41 38.18 1.21 0.65
C GLY A 41 37.08 0.14 0.60
N ILE A 42 36.41 -0.04 -0.53
CA ILE A 42 35.39 -1.07 -0.72
C ILE A 42 36.00 -2.49 -0.59
N LEU A 43 37.16 -2.72 -1.20
CA LEU A 43 37.87 -4.00 -1.08
C LEU A 43 38.22 -4.32 0.38
N THR A 44 38.62 -3.33 1.16
CA THR A 44 38.91 -3.46 2.60
C THR A 44 37.66 -3.89 3.38
N VAL A 45 36.50 -3.31 3.08
CA VAL A 45 35.23 -3.69 3.72
C VAL A 45 34.87 -5.15 3.41
N HIS A 46 34.93 -5.57 2.14
CA HIS A 46 34.66 -6.94 1.76
C HIS A 46 35.59 -7.94 2.48
N ARG A 47 36.89 -7.64 2.54
CA ARG A 47 37.87 -8.48 3.24
C ARG A 47 37.59 -8.58 4.73
N ALA A 48 37.25 -7.46 5.37
CA ALA A 48 36.91 -7.45 6.80
C ALA A 48 35.72 -8.37 7.15
N TYR A 49 34.69 -8.41 6.31
CA TYR A 49 33.59 -9.33 6.50
C TYR A 49 33.96 -10.81 6.23
N LEU A 50 34.81 -11.06 5.24
CA LEU A 50 35.30 -12.41 4.98
C LEU A 50 36.20 -12.92 6.12
N GLU A 51 37.07 -12.08 6.66
CA GLU A 51 37.90 -12.36 7.83
C GLU A 51 37.05 -12.60 9.09
N ALA A 52 35.90 -11.93 9.19
CA ALA A 52 34.91 -12.15 10.25
C ALA A 52 34.14 -13.47 10.10
N GLY A 53 34.35 -14.24 9.03
CA GLY A 53 33.79 -15.56 8.81
C GLY A 53 32.50 -15.59 7.99
N ALA A 54 32.22 -14.57 7.18
CA ALA A 54 31.11 -14.59 6.24
C ALA A 54 31.31 -15.68 5.17
N ASP A 55 30.27 -16.47 4.90
CA ASP A 55 30.22 -17.47 3.82
C ASP A 55 29.80 -16.85 2.49
N ALA A 56 29.16 -15.70 2.54
CA ALA A 56 28.69 -14.95 1.37
C ALA A 56 28.85 -13.45 1.60
N ILE A 57 29.20 -12.73 0.53
CA ILE A 57 29.24 -11.26 0.52
C ILE A 57 28.38 -10.71 -0.60
N LYS A 58 27.81 -9.51 -0.37
CA LYS A 58 27.04 -8.74 -1.33
C LYS A 58 27.96 -7.80 -2.08
N THR A 59 27.73 -7.57 -3.38
CA THR A 59 28.40 -6.49 -4.10
C THR A 59 27.96 -5.12 -3.57
N ASN A 60 28.79 -4.10 -3.73
CA ASN A 60 28.40 -2.71 -3.39
C ASN A 60 27.59 -2.09 -4.54
N THR A 61 26.35 -2.58 -4.76
CA THR A 61 25.52 -2.24 -5.93
C THR A 61 24.03 -2.05 -5.60
N PHE A 62 23.69 -1.94 -4.33
CA PHE A 62 22.32 -1.79 -3.83
C PHE A 62 21.54 -0.64 -4.50
N GLY A 63 22.14 0.52 -4.71
CA GLY A 63 21.48 1.70 -5.28
C GLY A 63 21.35 1.70 -6.80
N LEU A 64 22.00 0.75 -7.51
CA LEU A 64 22.04 0.75 -8.97
C LEU A 64 20.69 0.70 -9.66
N PRO A 65 19.66 -0.02 -9.17
CA PRO A 65 18.35 0.01 -9.81
C PRO A 65 17.74 1.42 -9.90
N ARG A 66 17.92 2.24 -8.87
CA ARG A 66 17.48 3.65 -8.88
C ARG A 66 18.32 4.51 -9.83
N MET A 67 19.63 4.27 -9.86
CA MET A 67 20.55 4.99 -10.76
C MET A 67 20.28 4.66 -12.23
N ALA A 68 20.05 3.38 -12.56
CA ALA A 68 19.69 2.94 -13.90
C ALA A 68 18.35 3.55 -14.34
N ALA A 69 17.36 3.58 -13.46
CA ALA A 69 16.08 4.22 -13.71
C ALA A 69 16.20 5.74 -13.95
N ALA A 70 17.11 6.39 -13.24
CA ALA A 70 17.43 7.81 -13.42
C ALA A 70 18.34 8.08 -14.62
N GLN A 71 18.65 7.06 -15.42
CA GLN A 71 19.56 7.14 -16.58
C GLN A 71 20.96 7.70 -16.24
N ASN A 72 21.47 7.39 -15.04
CA ASN A 72 22.82 7.78 -14.63
C ASN A 72 23.83 7.07 -15.56
N PRO A 73 24.66 7.80 -16.33
CA PRO A 73 25.56 7.19 -17.32
C PRO A 73 26.65 6.29 -16.73
N MET A 74 26.89 6.36 -15.42
CA MET A 74 27.95 5.62 -14.74
C MET A 74 27.45 4.31 -14.09
N TRP A 75 26.16 4.00 -14.15
CA TRP A 75 25.63 2.84 -13.43
C TRP A 75 26.26 1.51 -13.89
N GLU A 76 26.55 1.35 -15.18
CA GLU A 76 27.20 0.17 -15.72
C GLU A 76 28.63 0.00 -15.20
N ALA A 77 29.40 1.09 -15.23
CA ALA A 77 30.76 1.08 -14.71
C ALA A 77 30.82 0.76 -13.21
N MET A 78 29.85 1.30 -12.45
CA MET A 78 29.73 0.99 -11.01
C MET A 78 29.33 -0.46 -10.76
N ALA A 79 28.50 -1.06 -11.62
CA ALA A 79 28.15 -2.48 -11.56
C ALA A 79 29.37 -3.37 -11.82
N ASP A 80 30.12 -3.08 -12.88
CA ASP A 80 31.29 -3.84 -13.29
C ASP A 80 32.37 -3.85 -12.21
N GLU A 81 32.71 -2.67 -11.72
CA GLU A 81 33.76 -2.55 -10.69
C GLU A 81 33.27 -3.09 -9.33
N GLY A 82 31.99 -2.89 -8.95
CA GLY A 82 31.40 -3.47 -7.75
C GLY A 82 31.46 -5.00 -7.75
N TRP A 83 31.14 -5.64 -8.88
CA TRP A 83 31.28 -7.09 -9.05
C TRP A 83 32.74 -7.52 -8.95
N LYS A 84 33.64 -6.85 -9.67
CA LYS A 84 35.06 -7.17 -9.71
C LYS A 84 35.73 -7.08 -8.34
N LEU A 85 35.43 -6.03 -7.56
CA LEU A 85 35.97 -5.86 -6.20
C LEU A 85 35.50 -6.98 -5.25
N ALA A 86 34.23 -7.33 -5.27
CA ALA A 86 33.70 -8.42 -4.46
C ALA A 86 34.29 -9.78 -4.88
N ALA A 87 34.38 -10.04 -6.19
CA ALA A 87 35.00 -11.25 -6.72
C ALA A 87 36.50 -11.34 -6.38
N GLN A 88 37.21 -10.21 -6.43
CA GLN A 88 38.62 -10.11 -6.02
C GLN A 88 38.80 -10.40 -4.52
N ALA A 89 37.91 -9.86 -3.67
CA ALA A 89 37.96 -10.13 -2.24
C ALA A 89 37.75 -11.64 -1.95
N ALA A 90 36.78 -12.25 -2.63
CA ALA A 90 36.42 -13.65 -2.43
C ALA A 90 37.38 -14.66 -3.10
N ALA A 91 38.27 -14.22 -4.02
CA ALA A 91 39.07 -15.10 -4.87
C ALA A 91 39.94 -16.15 -4.12
N LYS A 92 40.40 -15.79 -2.92
CA LYS A 92 41.22 -16.67 -2.06
C LYS A 92 40.42 -17.36 -0.96
N THR A 93 39.09 -17.28 -1.00
CA THR A 93 38.19 -17.89 -0.04
C THR A 93 37.23 -18.86 -0.71
N SER A 94 36.42 -19.57 0.08
CA SER A 94 35.30 -20.37 -0.42
C SER A 94 33.98 -19.59 -0.47
N ALA A 95 34.00 -18.30 -0.19
CA ALA A 95 32.79 -17.50 -0.06
C ALA A 95 32.09 -17.30 -1.42
N ALA A 96 30.75 -17.23 -1.36
CA ALA A 96 29.92 -16.87 -2.50
C ALA A 96 29.82 -15.34 -2.64
N VAL A 97 29.75 -14.88 -3.89
CA VAL A 97 29.47 -13.45 -4.19
C VAL A 97 28.07 -13.35 -4.75
N PHE A 98 27.27 -12.45 -4.18
CA PHE A 98 25.91 -12.15 -4.64
C PHE A 98 25.88 -10.78 -5.34
N ALA A 99 25.36 -10.76 -6.57
CA ALA A 99 24.99 -9.51 -7.23
C ALA A 99 23.82 -8.90 -6.48
N ASP A 100 24.01 -7.76 -5.84
CA ASP A 100 23.05 -7.12 -4.97
C ASP A 100 22.22 -6.07 -5.70
N LEU A 101 20.90 -6.21 -5.63
CA LEU A 101 19.90 -5.41 -6.33
C LEU A 101 18.88 -4.86 -5.31
N GLY A 102 18.98 -3.58 -5.00
CA GLY A 102 18.01 -2.91 -4.14
C GLY A 102 16.70 -2.55 -4.87
N PRO A 103 15.81 -1.77 -4.24
CA PRO A 103 14.51 -1.41 -4.82
C PRO A 103 14.64 -0.61 -6.12
N ALA A 104 13.92 -1.04 -7.16
CA ALA A 104 13.71 -0.27 -8.39
C ALA A 104 12.40 0.53 -8.32
N PRO A 105 12.32 1.74 -8.89
CA PRO A 105 11.05 2.39 -9.12
C PRO A 105 10.23 1.59 -10.13
N ASP A 106 8.90 1.56 -9.90
CA ASP A 106 7.95 0.87 -10.79
C ASP A 106 6.90 1.87 -11.30
N THR A 107 6.95 2.17 -12.60
CA THR A 107 6.03 3.11 -13.25
C THR A 107 5.56 2.56 -14.59
N GLU A 108 4.43 3.05 -15.12
CA GLU A 108 3.95 2.66 -16.46
C GLU A 108 5.00 2.92 -17.57
N ALA A 109 5.74 4.03 -17.46
CA ALA A 109 6.76 4.40 -18.45
C ALA A 109 8.04 3.56 -18.31
N LEU A 110 8.37 3.11 -17.09
CA LEU A 110 9.55 2.32 -16.80
C LEU A 110 9.23 1.25 -15.74
N PRO A 111 8.74 0.08 -16.16
CA PRO A 111 8.46 -1.03 -15.26
C PRO A 111 9.72 -1.54 -14.56
N ALA A 112 9.61 -1.87 -13.27
CA ALA A 112 10.71 -2.41 -12.46
C ALA A 112 11.35 -3.66 -13.08
N ALA A 113 10.55 -4.52 -13.71
CA ALA A 113 11.01 -5.71 -14.43
C ALA A 113 12.10 -5.39 -15.48
N ARG A 114 11.95 -4.28 -16.22
CA ARG A 114 12.91 -3.87 -17.23
C ARG A 114 14.25 -3.46 -16.62
N ILE A 115 14.19 -2.74 -15.49
CA ILE A 115 15.39 -2.30 -14.76
C ILE A 115 16.14 -3.50 -14.20
N TYR A 116 15.43 -4.38 -13.49
CA TYR A 116 16.02 -5.57 -12.90
C TYR A 116 16.60 -6.52 -13.94
N THR A 117 15.91 -6.72 -15.08
CA THR A 117 16.40 -7.56 -16.16
C THR A 117 17.71 -7.04 -16.75
N ALA A 118 17.80 -5.74 -17.02
CA ALA A 118 19.02 -5.14 -17.56
C ALA A 118 20.23 -5.31 -16.60
N LEU A 119 20.03 -5.08 -15.30
CA LEU A 119 21.07 -5.29 -14.28
C LEU A 119 21.45 -6.77 -14.16
N ALA A 120 20.46 -7.68 -14.14
CA ALA A 120 20.69 -9.11 -14.05
C ALA A 120 21.48 -9.64 -15.26
N GLU A 121 21.15 -9.23 -16.47
CA GLU A 121 21.91 -9.56 -17.69
C GLU A 121 23.35 -9.05 -17.63
N ARG A 122 23.55 -7.82 -17.11
CA ARG A 122 24.90 -7.28 -16.90
C ARG A 122 25.72 -8.13 -15.94
N PHE A 123 25.18 -8.46 -14.76
CA PHE A 123 25.88 -9.30 -13.79
C PHE A 123 26.10 -10.72 -14.29
N ALA A 124 25.15 -11.30 -15.02
CA ALA A 124 25.32 -12.61 -15.65
C ALA A 124 26.49 -12.60 -16.65
N ALA A 125 26.64 -11.55 -17.46
CA ALA A 125 27.77 -11.38 -18.38
C ALA A 125 29.11 -11.26 -17.65
N LEU A 126 29.13 -10.73 -16.42
CA LEU A 126 30.31 -10.66 -15.54
C LEU A 126 30.59 -12.01 -14.82
N GLY A 127 29.75 -13.02 -15.01
CA GLY A 127 29.89 -14.36 -14.43
C GLY A 127 29.19 -14.55 -13.09
N ALA A 128 28.25 -13.69 -12.72
CA ALA A 128 27.45 -13.86 -11.51
C ALA A 128 26.59 -15.13 -11.60
N LYS A 129 26.61 -15.91 -10.52
CA LYS A 129 25.76 -17.09 -10.31
C LYS A 129 24.79 -16.94 -9.14
N ASN A 130 24.99 -15.95 -8.30
CA ASN A 130 24.09 -15.69 -7.17
C ASN A 130 23.59 -14.24 -7.26
N PHE A 131 22.28 -14.10 -7.09
CA PHE A 131 21.57 -12.82 -7.19
C PHE A 131 20.76 -12.59 -5.91
N LEU A 132 20.82 -11.39 -5.39
CA LEU A 132 20.06 -10.96 -4.23
C LEU A 132 19.24 -9.74 -4.60
N PHE A 133 17.93 -9.85 -4.47
CA PHE A 133 17.02 -8.70 -4.44
C PHE A 133 16.76 -8.37 -2.98
N GLU A 134 17.25 -7.24 -2.47
CA GLU A 134 17.13 -6.93 -1.03
C GLU A 134 16.39 -5.63 -0.73
N THR A 135 15.86 -5.57 0.48
CA THR A 135 15.20 -4.37 1.04
C THR A 135 13.99 -3.92 0.23
N LEU A 136 13.30 -4.88 -0.41
CA LEU A 136 12.18 -4.59 -1.27
C LEU A 136 10.92 -4.23 -0.46
N SER A 137 10.11 -3.30 -0.97
CA SER A 137 8.79 -2.96 -0.42
C SER A 137 7.64 -3.63 -1.16
N SER A 138 7.91 -4.17 -2.37
CA SER A 138 6.96 -4.93 -3.18
C SER A 138 7.69 -5.98 -4.02
N ASP A 139 6.94 -6.86 -4.65
CA ASP A 139 7.43 -7.90 -5.56
C ASP A 139 7.36 -7.51 -7.05
N ALA A 140 7.04 -6.24 -7.34
CA ALA A 140 6.91 -5.73 -8.70
C ALA A 140 8.17 -5.98 -9.55
N GLY A 141 8.00 -6.68 -10.67
CA GLY A 141 9.05 -6.98 -11.64
C GLY A 141 10.09 -8.03 -11.21
N VAL A 142 10.03 -8.52 -9.96
CA VAL A 142 11.03 -9.45 -9.43
C VAL A 142 10.85 -10.86 -10.02
N ALA A 143 9.62 -11.33 -10.17
CA ALA A 143 9.33 -12.65 -10.72
C ALA A 143 9.79 -12.79 -12.18
N GLU A 144 9.58 -11.74 -13.00
CA GLU A 144 10.03 -11.67 -14.39
C GLU A 144 11.56 -11.67 -14.46
N ALA A 145 12.22 -10.87 -13.64
CA ALA A 145 13.67 -10.82 -13.59
C ALA A 145 14.27 -12.13 -13.10
N ALA A 146 13.70 -12.78 -12.09
CA ALA A 146 14.14 -14.08 -11.59
C ALA A 146 14.04 -15.18 -12.66
N LYS A 147 12.94 -15.21 -13.42
CA LYS A 147 12.78 -16.13 -14.57
C LYS A 147 13.86 -15.87 -15.62
N LYS A 148 14.09 -14.59 -15.95
CA LYS A 148 15.12 -14.22 -16.93
C LYS A 148 16.53 -14.61 -16.47
N ILE A 149 16.85 -14.46 -15.18
CA ILE A 149 18.10 -14.95 -14.59
C ILE A 149 18.24 -16.45 -14.81
N LYS A 150 17.19 -17.24 -14.53
CA LYS A 150 17.20 -18.71 -14.71
C LYS A 150 17.32 -19.13 -16.16
N GLU A 151 16.78 -18.37 -17.10
CA GLU A 151 16.96 -18.58 -18.55
C GLU A 151 18.41 -18.35 -18.97
N THR A 152 19.05 -17.29 -18.45
CA THR A 152 20.41 -16.89 -18.84
C THR A 152 21.47 -17.70 -18.09
N VAL A 153 21.24 -18.00 -16.82
CA VAL A 153 22.13 -18.75 -15.92
C VAL A 153 21.31 -19.85 -15.23
N PRO A 154 21.11 -21.03 -15.82
CA PRO A 154 20.20 -22.06 -15.29
C PRO A 154 20.53 -22.57 -13.89
N ASP A 155 21.80 -22.54 -13.49
CA ASP A 155 22.29 -22.92 -12.15
C ASP A 155 22.33 -21.76 -11.16
N ALA A 156 21.83 -20.56 -11.53
CA ALA A 156 21.81 -19.41 -10.65
C ALA A 156 21.07 -19.68 -9.33
N PHE A 157 21.53 -19.05 -8.25
CA PHE A 157 20.82 -18.98 -6.97
C PHE A 157 20.20 -17.59 -6.83
N VAL A 158 18.89 -17.52 -6.67
CA VAL A 158 18.14 -16.27 -6.54
C VAL A 158 17.52 -16.17 -5.15
N LEU A 159 17.94 -15.17 -4.39
CA LEU A 159 17.39 -14.82 -3.07
C LEU A 159 16.61 -13.51 -3.17
N VAL A 160 15.39 -13.50 -2.65
CA VAL A 160 14.54 -12.30 -2.60
C VAL A 160 14.21 -11.95 -1.16
N SER A 161 14.49 -10.73 -0.74
CA SER A 161 14.33 -10.28 0.65
C SER A 161 13.59 -8.95 0.75
N PHE A 162 12.67 -8.87 1.71
CA PHE A 162 11.75 -7.74 1.89
C PHE A 162 12.08 -6.96 3.15
N ALA A 163 11.96 -5.62 3.05
CA ALA A 163 12.06 -4.71 4.17
C ALA A 163 10.70 -4.55 4.86
N VAL A 164 10.59 -5.10 6.07
CA VAL A 164 9.31 -5.20 6.79
C VAL A 164 9.40 -4.51 8.14
N LEU A 165 8.40 -3.69 8.44
CA LEU A 165 8.22 -3.09 9.77
C LEU A 165 7.91 -4.18 10.81
N PRO A 166 8.07 -3.91 12.12
CA PRO A 166 7.79 -4.90 13.17
C PRO A 166 6.36 -5.47 13.19
N ASP A 167 5.43 -4.78 12.52
CA ASP A 167 4.04 -5.22 12.37
C ASP A 167 3.79 -6.13 11.14
N GLY A 168 4.84 -6.48 10.41
CA GLY A 168 4.77 -7.38 9.26
C GLY A 168 4.46 -6.71 7.92
N TYR A 169 4.32 -5.38 7.88
CA TYR A 169 4.02 -4.65 6.64
C TYR A 169 5.24 -3.92 6.08
N THR A 170 5.34 -3.87 4.76
CA THR A 170 6.31 -3.02 4.08
C THR A 170 5.84 -1.57 4.04
N ARG A 171 6.72 -0.65 3.63
CA ARG A 171 6.37 0.78 3.44
C ARG A 171 5.28 1.00 2.38
N GLU A 172 5.06 0.03 1.50
CA GLU A 172 3.99 0.05 0.49
C GLU A 172 2.71 -0.65 0.97
N GLY A 173 2.65 -1.05 2.24
CA GLY A 173 1.48 -1.67 2.84
C GLY A 173 1.25 -3.14 2.43
N ARG A 174 2.29 -3.83 1.92
CA ARG A 174 2.24 -5.27 1.60
C ARG A 174 2.66 -6.08 2.82
N HIS A 175 1.91 -7.11 3.15
CA HIS A 175 2.27 -7.98 4.28
C HIS A 175 3.30 -9.04 3.87
N CYS A 176 4.28 -9.31 4.75
CA CYS A 176 5.39 -10.21 4.46
C CYS A 176 4.95 -11.61 4.04
N ALA A 177 3.92 -12.19 4.66
CA ALA A 177 3.42 -13.52 4.29
C ALA A 177 2.86 -13.59 2.86
N GLU A 178 2.29 -12.51 2.35
CA GLU A 178 1.82 -12.43 0.95
C GLU A 178 2.99 -12.38 -0.02
N LEU A 179 4.00 -11.56 0.29
CA LEU A 179 5.19 -11.41 -0.53
C LEU A 179 6.00 -12.72 -0.59
N VAL A 180 6.17 -13.40 0.56
CA VAL A 180 6.84 -14.71 0.62
C VAL A 180 6.06 -15.75 -0.18
N ARG A 181 4.72 -15.80 -0.09
CA ARG A 181 3.91 -16.71 -0.91
C ARG A 181 4.02 -16.41 -2.40
N SER A 182 3.96 -15.14 -2.79
CA SER A 182 4.09 -14.69 -4.19
C SER A 182 5.42 -15.16 -4.78
N MET A 183 6.54 -14.92 -4.09
CA MET A 183 7.86 -15.33 -4.56
C MET A 183 8.06 -16.84 -4.56
N THR A 184 7.50 -17.55 -3.59
CA THR A 184 7.53 -19.01 -3.58
C THR A 184 6.76 -19.60 -4.76
N ALA A 185 5.64 -19.00 -5.14
CA ALA A 185 4.80 -19.46 -6.24
C ALA A 185 5.41 -19.20 -7.64
N CYS A 186 6.33 -18.24 -7.77
CA CYS A 186 6.90 -17.90 -9.08
C CYS A 186 7.82 -18.99 -9.66
N GLY A 187 8.35 -19.91 -8.83
CA GLY A 187 9.15 -21.08 -9.24
C GLY A 187 10.58 -20.77 -9.72
N ALA A 188 11.00 -19.50 -9.73
CA ALA A 188 12.33 -19.08 -10.17
C ALA A 188 13.21 -18.53 -9.03
N VAL A 189 12.70 -18.53 -7.79
CA VAL A 189 13.39 -18.08 -6.58
C VAL A 189 13.83 -19.29 -5.76
N ASP A 190 15.06 -19.28 -5.26
CA ASP A 190 15.65 -20.38 -4.47
C ASP A 190 15.54 -20.15 -2.96
N ALA A 191 15.45 -18.90 -2.52
CA ALA A 191 15.27 -18.54 -1.12
C ALA A 191 14.50 -17.21 -0.99
N VAL A 192 13.77 -17.04 0.11
CA VAL A 192 13.02 -15.83 0.44
C VAL A 192 13.45 -15.32 1.80
N GLY A 193 13.26 -14.03 2.05
CA GLY A 193 13.71 -13.48 3.34
C GLY A 193 13.15 -12.14 3.74
N LEU A 194 13.58 -11.72 4.93
CA LEU A 194 13.32 -10.42 5.52
C LEU A 194 14.65 -9.75 5.89
N ASN A 195 14.80 -8.48 5.55
CA ASN A 195 16.01 -7.74 5.90
C ASN A 195 15.74 -6.27 6.21
N CYS A 196 16.73 -5.62 6.83
CA CYS A 196 16.71 -4.20 7.16
C CYS A 196 15.52 -3.79 8.06
N VAL A 197 15.28 -2.51 8.24
CA VAL A 197 14.17 -1.83 8.96
C VAL A 197 13.97 -2.30 10.41
N SER A 198 13.91 -3.62 10.66
CA SER A 198 13.65 -4.20 11.99
C SER A 198 14.91 -4.73 12.67
N ALA A 199 14.93 -4.70 14.00
CA ALA A 199 15.97 -5.27 14.84
C ALA A 199 15.80 -6.81 15.01
N PRO A 200 16.82 -7.56 15.46
CA PRO A 200 16.76 -9.03 15.53
C PRO A 200 15.56 -9.59 16.29
N GLY A 201 15.21 -9.03 17.45
CA GLY A 201 14.06 -9.49 18.24
C GLY A 201 12.71 -9.31 17.54
N ALA A 202 12.53 -8.19 16.80
CA ALA A 202 11.33 -7.97 16.00
C ALA A 202 11.27 -8.93 14.79
N MET A 203 12.41 -9.20 14.13
CA MET A 203 12.49 -10.18 13.06
C MET A 203 12.11 -11.58 13.52
N ARG A 204 12.48 -11.95 14.75
CA ARG A 204 12.12 -13.25 15.33
C ARG A 204 10.60 -13.41 15.48
N ALA A 205 9.91 -12.37 15.96
CA ALA A 205 8.45 -12.38 16.03
C ALA A 205 7.79 -12.50 14.63
N LEU A 206 8.37 -11.86 13.61
CA LEU A 206 7.89 -11.95 12.24
C LEU A 206 8.10 -13.36 11.65
N VAL A 207 9.25 -14.00 11.92
CA VAL A 207 9.53 -15.38 11.48
C VAL A 207 8.53 -16.35 12.09
N GLN A 208 8.20 -16.19 13.38
CA GLN A 208 7.19 -17.01 14.05
C GLN A 208 5.79 -16.83 13.44
N GLN A 209 5.44 -15.60 13.00
CA GLN A 209 4.18 -15.32 12.29
C GLN A 209 4.13 -15.89 10.88
N LEU A 210 5.27 -15.93 10.17
CA LEU A 210 5.34 -16.51 8.83
C LEU A 210 5.09 -18.02 8.84
N GLY A 211 5.47 -18.69 9.91
CA GLY A 211 5.39 -20.14 10.01
C GLY A 211 6.35 -20.86 9.05
N GLU A 212 6.00 -22.09 8.67
CA GLU A 212 6.81 -22.92 7.79
C GLU A 212 6.79 -22.38 6.35
N THR A 213 7.97 -22.21 5.75
CA THR A 213 8.15 -21.77 4.37
C THR A 213 8.69 -22.93 3.51
N LYS A 214 8.19 -23.04 2.27
CA LYS A 214 8.67 -24.09 1.33
C LYS A 214 10.10 -23.84 0.83
N LEU A 215 10.55 -22.60 0.83
CA LEU A 215 11.91 -22.20 0.46
C LEU A 215 12.73 -21.88 1.71
N PRO A 216 14.06 -22.02 1.67
CA PRO A 216 14.94 -21.55 2.73
C PRO A 216 14.65 -20.10 3.09
N LEU A 217 14.49 -19.80 4.38
CA LEU A 217 14.24 -18.46 4.88
C LEU A 217 15.55 -17.74 5.20
N ALA A 218 15.66 -16.49 4.76
CA ALA A 218 16.75 -15.58 5.04
C ALA A 218 16.31 -14.49 6.02
N VAL A 219 17.17 -14.17 7.01
CA VAL A 219 16.94 -13.05 7.93
C VAL A 219 18.23 -12.26 8.12
N MET A 220 18.20 -10.97 7.73
CA MET A 220 19.33 -10.05 7.81
C MET A 220 18.89 -8.73 8.44
N PRO A 221 18.76 -8.65 9.79
CA PRO A 221 18.24 -7.47 10.49
C PRO A 221 19.28 -6.35 10.60
N ASN A 222 18.82 -5.18 11.02
CA ASN A 222 19.69 -4.11 11.47
C ASN A 222 20.32 -4.45 12.82
N ALA A 223 21.46 -3.82 13.16
CA ALA A 223 22.13 -3.98 14.47
C ALA A 223 21.32 -3.35 15.64
N GLY A 224 20.07 -3.02 15.44
CA GLY A 224 19.19 -2.33 16.37
C GLY A 224 18.41 -1.23 15.64
N TYR A 225 17.75 -0.36 16.42
CA TYR A 225 17.06 0.79 15.84
C TYR A 225 18.02 1.96 15.61
N PRO A 226 17.83 2.74 14.53
CA PRO A 226 18.68 3.90 14.27
C PRO A 226 18.45 5.02 15.29
N VAL A 227 19.54 5.61 15.77
CA VAL A 227 19.53 6.89 16.47
C VAL A 227 19.88 7.98 15.48
N VAL A 228 18.92 8.85 15.19
CA VAL A 228 19.13 9.95 14.23
C VAL A 228 19.68 11.15 15.00
N THR A 229 20.93 11.51 14.70
CA THR A 229 21.54 12.78 15.15
C THR A 229 21.41 13.82 14.04
N ARG A 230 21.75 15.09 14.33
CA ARG A 230 21.65 16.16 13.31
C ARG A 230 22.46 15.90 12.05
N THR A 231 23.48 15.07 12.11
CA THR A 231 24.43 14.83 11.01
C THR A 231 24.56 13.37 10.59
N ARG A 232 24.09 12.41 11.39
CA ARG A 232 24.33 10.98 11.14
C ARG A 232 23.20 10.09 11.68
N VAL A 233 23.02 8.96 11.03
CA VAL A 233 22.26 7.82 11.53
C VAL A 233 23.27 6.84 12.15
N GLN A 234 23.08 6.51 13.43
CA GLN A 234 23.95 5.59 14.18
C GLN A 234 23.13 4.40 14.69
N TYR A 235 23.78 3.26 14.77
CA TYR A 235 23.21 2.04 15.34
C TYR A 235 24.01 1.65 16.59
N GLN A 236 23.33 1.25 17.66
CA GLN A 236 23.94 0.98 18.98
C GLN A 236 23.84 -0.50 19.39
N GLY A 237 23.57 -1.38 18.43
CA GLY A 237 23.46 -2.83 18.70
C GLY A 237 24.79 -3.41 19.17
N ARG A 238 24.76 -4.29 20.19
CA ARG A 238 25.94 -5.01 20.69
C ARG A 238 26.12 -6.32 19.93
N PRO A 239 27.34 -6.67 19.47
CA PRO A 239 27.60 -7.91 18.74
C PRO A 239 27.11 -9.17 19.42
N GLU A 240 27.27 -9.27 20.75
CA GLU A 240 26.87 -10.45 21.54
C GLU A 240 25.34 -10.60 21.62
N TYR A 241 24.62 -9.48 21.77
CA TYR A 241 23.15 -9.50 21.73
C TYR A 241 22.65 -9.91 20.35
N PHE A 242 23.22 -9.31 19.29
CA PHE A 242 22.90 -9.63 17.91
C PHE A 242 23.11 -11.13 17.64
N ALA A 243 24.28 -11.67 17.98
CA ALA A 243 24.61 -13.07 17.76
C ALA A 243 23.64 -14.01 18.50
N ARG A 244 23.30 -13.71 19.74
CA ARG A 244 22.35 -14.51 20.54
C ARG A 244 20.96 -14.59 19.90
N GLU A 245 20.42 -13.46 19.45
CA GLU A 245 19.09 -13.43 18.82
C GLU A 245 19.11 -14.16 17.45
N MET A 246 20.21 -13.99 16.69
CA MET A 246 20.36 -14.64 15.38
C MET A 246 20.54 -16.19 15.51
N VAL A 247 21.20 -16.66 16.55
CA VAL A 247 21.25 -18.10 16.88
C VAL A 247 19.85 -18.63 17.22
N GLY A 248 19.03 -17.85 17.94
CA GLY A 248 17.64 -18.19 18.18
C GLY A 248 16.85 -18.37 16.87
N LEU A 249 17.04 -17.49 15.89
CA LEU A 249 16.46 -17.62 14.57
C LEU A 249 16.93 -18.88 13.82
N ALA A 250 18.22 -19.22 13.90
CA ALA A 250 18.74 -20.46 13.33
C ALA A 250 18.07 -21.70 13.96
N ALA A 251 17.86 -21.70 15.27
CA ALA A 251 17.15 -22.75 15.97
C ALA A 251 15.66 -22.85 15.59
N GLU A 252 15.06 -21.76 15.11
CA GLU A 252 13.69 -21.70 14.58
C GLU A 252 13.62 -22.04 13.07
N GLY A 253 14.71 -22.52 12.47
CA GLY A 253 14.71 -23.02 11.09
C GLY A 253 15.15 -22.00 10.03
N VAL A 254 15.59 -20.81 10.40
CA VAL A 254 16.18 -19.86 9.46
C VAL A 254 17.51 -20.39 8.94
N ARG A 255 17.66 -20.49 7.61
CA ARG A 255 18.81 -21.13 6.97
C ARG A 255 19.84 -20.15 6.39
N ILE A 256 19.48 -18.88 6.21
CA ILE A 256 20.34 -17.83 5.72
C ILE A 256 20.31 -16.68 6.72
N LEU A 257 21.46 -16.37 7.28
CA LEU A 257 21.63 -15.36 8.33
C LEU A 257 22.65 -14.32 7.87
N GLY A 258 22.56 -13.12 8.39
CA GLY A 258 23.49 -12.03 8.10
C GLY A 258 23.09 -10.75 8.79
N GLY A 259 23.64 -9.64 8.33
CA GLY A 259 23.28 -8.34 8.86
C GLY A 259 22.93 -7.32 7.77
N CYS A 260 22.25 -6.25 8.18
CA CYS A 260 21.97 -5.08 7.35
C CYS A 260 22.53 -3.84 8.05
N CYS A 261 21.82 -2.71 8.01
CA CYS A 261 22.31 -1.44 8.52
C CYS A 261 22.83 -1.52 9.98
N GLY A 262 23.99 -0.90 10.21
CA GLY A 262 24.64 -0.84 11.52
C GLY A 262 25.39 -2.09 11.94
N THR A 263 25.25 -3.23 11.24
CA THR A 263 26.10 -4.41 11.50
C THR A 263 27.50 -4.19 10.94
N THR A 264 28.48 -4.68 11.68
CA THR A 264 29.92 -4.54 11.40
C THR A 264 30.59 -5.91 11.38
N PRO A 265 31.84 -6.04 10.94
CA PRO A 265 32.59 -7.30 11.03
C PRO A 265 32.58 -7.92 12.43
N ALA A 266 32.55 -7.12 13.50
CA ALA A 266 32.44 -7.63 14.87
C ALA A 266 31.12 -8.37 15.13
N HIS A 267 30.00 -7.90 14.58
CA HIS A 267 28.71 -8.59 14.67
C HIS A 267 28.73 -9.94 13.93
N ILE A 268 29.33 -9.96 12.74
CA ILE A 268 29.44 -11.19 11.94
C ILE A 268 30.38 -12.20 12.61
N ALA A 269 31.52 -11.75 13.16
CA ALA A 269 32.45 -12.61 13.89
C ALA A 269 31.80 -13.21 15.16
N ALA A 270 31.06 -12.41 15.93
CA ALA A 270 30.32 -12.90 17.09
C ALA A 270 29.26 -13.94 16.69
N LEU A 271 28.52 -13.66 15.61
CA LEU A 271 27.53 -14.61 15.09
C LEU A 271 28.19 -15.89 14.55
N ARG A 272 29.32 -15.79 13.84
CA ARG A 272 30.06 -16.95 13.37
C ARG A 272 30.48 -17.87 14.53
N ALA A 273 31.11 -17.27 15.55
CA ALA A 273 31.53 -18.02 16.73
C ALA A 273 30.33 -18.70 17.45
N ALA A 274 29.21 -18.01 17.53
CA ALA A 274 28.01 -18.55 18.16
C ALA A 274 27.35 -19.67 17.32
N LEU A 275 27.38 -19.57 15.99
CA LEU A 275 26.88 -20.64 15.10
C LEU A 275 27.78 -21.88 15.12
N ASP A 276 29.10 -21.70 15.20
CA ASP A 276 30.07 -22.80 15.29
C ASP A 276 29.99 -23.57 16.61
N ALA A 277 29.46 -22.95 17.67
CA ALA A 277 29.21 -23.56 18.97
C ALA A 277 27.89 -24.38 19.01
N LEU A 278 27.04 -24.30 17.97
CA LEU A 278 25.81 -25.08 17.90
C LEU A 278 26.10 -26.55 17.56
N PRO A 279 25.30 -27.51 18.08
CA PRO A 279 25.39 -28.91 17.68
C PRO A 279 25.11 -29.06 16.17
N GLU A 280 25.79 -30.03 15.52
CA GLU A 280 25.68 -30.28 14.07
C GLU A 280 24.25 -30.57 13.58
N THR A 281 23.37 -31.04 14.45
CA THR A 281 21.95 -31.25 14.16
C THR A 281 21.12 -30.19 14.85
N LEU A 282 20.77 -29.11 14.11
CA LEU A 282 19.70 -28.21 14.55
C LEU A 282 18.38 -28.99 14.48
N PRO A 283 17.54 -28.95 15.54
CA PRO A 283 16.21 -29.56 15.49
C PRO A 283 15.42 -28.98 14.31
N ALA A 284 14.59 -29.80 13.67
CA ALA A 284 13.56 -29.29 12.76
C ALA A 284 12.74 -28.26 13.54
N ALA A 285 12.45 -27.12 12.91
CA ALA A 285 11.67 -26.05 13.55
C ALA A 285 10.43 -26.65 14.20
N PRO A 286 10.17 -26.39 15.48
CA PRO A 286 8.89 -26.75 16.05
C PRO A 286 7.81 -26.02 15.24
N ALA A 287 6.82 -26.76 14.74
CA ALA A 287 5.64 -26.16 14.15
C ALA A 287 5.11 -25.16 15.17
N ALA A 288 5.24 -23.88 14.90
CA ALA A 288 4.73 -22.86 15.78
C ALA A 288 3.22 -23.07 15.86
N ALA A 289 2.76 -23.57 16.99
CA ALA A 289 1.35 -23.51 17.34
C ALA A 289 1.04 -22.01 17.52
N VAL A 290 0.66 -21.34 16.45
CA VAL A 290 0.05 -20.03 16.54
C VAL A 290 -1.21 -20.25 17.34
N SER A 291 -1.21 -19.84 18.61
CA SER A 291 -2.41 -19.75 19.41
C SER A 291 -3.30 -18.68 18.77
N THR A 292 -4.08 -19.08 17.78
CA THR A 292 -5.17 -18.30 17.26
C THR A 292 -6.34 -18.40 18.23
N ALA A 293 -6.23 -17.73 19.37
CA ALA A 293 -7.44 -17.31 20.03
C ALA A 293 -8.15 -16.38 19.04
N ALA A 294 -9.22 -16.87 18.42
CA ALA A 294 -10.05 -16.06 17.53
C ALA A 294 -10.40 -14.78 18.29
N LYS A 295 -9.97 -13.63 17.76
CA LYS A 295 -10.39 -12.35 18.33
C LYS A 295 -11.91 -12.29 18.18
N PRO A 296 -12.65 -11.87 19.23
CA PRO A 296 -14.10 -11.77 19.13
C PRO A 296 -14.44 -10.87 17.94
N GLU A 297 -15.20 -11.40 17.01
CA GLU A 297 -15.80 -10.64 15.94
C GLU A 297 -16.82 -9.70 16.58
N VAL A 298 -16.69 -8.40 16.32
CA VAL A 298 -17.73 -7.45 16.67
C VAL A 298 -18.83 -7.67 15.63
N GLU A 299 -19.83 -8.49 15.95
CA GLU A 299 -21.03 -8.62 15.13
C GLU A 299 -21.69 -7.24 15.02
N THR A 300 -21.65 -6.66 13.83
CA THR A 300 -22.42 -5.47 13.49
C THR A 300 -23.48 -5.89 12.50
N ASP A 301 -24.72 -5.51 12.80
CA ASP A 301 -25.82 -5.71 11.90
C ASP A 301 -25.73 -4.71 10.73
N ASP A 302 -25.04 -5.11 9.66
CA ASP A 302 -24.85 -4.29 8.47
C ASP A 302 -26.07 -4.33 7.56
N ALA A 303 -27.07 -3.53 7.92
CA ALA A 303 -28.32 -3.43 7.20
C ALA A 303 -28.13 -2.89 5.78
N PHE A 304 -27.19 -1.96 5.57
CA PHE A 304 -26.86 -1.41 4.25
C PHE A 304 -26.30 -2.47 3.32
N LEU A 305 -25.28 -3.23 3.73
CA LEU A 305 -24.69 -4.28 2.89
C LEU A 305 -25.66 -5.42 2.64
N ARG A 306 -26.50 -5.81 3.62
CA ARG A 306 -27.55 -6.80 3.39
C ARG A 306 -28.54 -6.35 2.32
N LYS A 307 -29.02 -5.10 2.39
CA LYS A 307 -29.96 -4.54 1.40
C LYS A 307 -29.29 -4.47 0.01
N LEU A 308 -28.05 -3.97 -0.07
CA LEU A 308 -27.26 -3.85 -1.30
C LEU A 308 -27.01 -5.23 -1.95
N ASN A 309 -26.65 -6.24 -1.15
CA ASN A 309 -26.37 -7.59 -1.64
C ASN A 309 -27.65 -8.37 -2.02
N ALA A 310 -28.80 -8.00 -1.46
CA ALA A 310 -30.11 -8.50 -1.86
C ALA A 310 -30.60 -7.91 -3.20
N GLY A 311 -29.81 -7.05 -3.85
CA GLY A 311 -30.16 -6.41 -5.13
C GLY A 311 -31.20 -5.29 -5.01
N LYS A 312 -31.46 -4.79 -3.81
CA LYS A 312 -32.34 -3.65 -3.58
C LYS A 312 -31.61 -2.33 -3.80
N LYS A 313 -32.32 -1.32 -4.28
CA LYS A 313 -31.76 0.01 -4.51
C LYS A 313 -31.56 0.75 -3.18
N VAL A 314 -30.31 0.92 -2.80
CA VAL A 314 -29.93 1.63 -1.56
C VAL A 314 -29.81 3.13 -1.77
N ILE A 315 -30.01 3.90 -0.69
CA ILE A 315 -29.82 5.36 -0.64
C ILE A 315 -28.67 5.69 0.30
N ALA A 316 -27.51 6.06 -0.26
CA ALA A 316 -26.40 6.68 0.47
C ALA A 316 -26.50 8.19 0.36
N ILE A 317 -26.33 8.94 1.46
CA ILE A 317 -26.43 10.40 1.46
C ILE A 317 -25.13 11.00 1.96
N GLU A 318 -24.58 11.96 1.22
CA GLU A 318 -23.45 12.77 1.68
C GLU A 318 -23.93 13.94 2.52
N LEU A 319 -23.32 14.07 3.68
CA LEU A 319 -23.44 15.22 4.53
C LEU A 319 -22.04 15.67 4.95
N ASP A 320 -21.68 16.89 4.57
CA ASP A 320 -20.38 17.48 4.88
C ASP A 320 -20.17 17.63 6.39
N SER A 321 -19.03 17.19 6.90
CA SER A 321 -18.66 17.35 8.30
C SER A 321 -18.63 18.83 8.71
N PRO A 322 -18.93 19.17 9.99
CA PRO A 322 -18.92 20.55 10.49
C PRO A 322 -17.57 21.26 10.33
N LYS A 323 -17.62 22.59 10.22
CA LYS A 323 -16.42 23.45 10.19
C LYS A 323 -15.95 23.87 11.59
N ASP A 324 -16.76 23.62 12.60
CA ASP A 324 -16.52 23.93 13.99
C ASP A 324 -16.80 22.72 14.90
N ALA A 325 -16.75 22.88 16.19
CA ALA A 325 -16.91 21.80 17.16
C ALA A 325 -18.37 21.45 17.51
N ASP A 326 -19.37 22.15 16.95
CA ASP A 326 -20.79 21.89 17.23
C ASP A 326 -21.37 20.83 16.28
N LEU A 327 -21.71 19.67 16.84
CA LEU A 327 -22.35 18.56 16.14
C LEU A 327 -23.88 18.57 16.21
N THR A 328 -24.50 19.46 16.97
CA THR A 328 -25.94 19.43 17.26
C THR A 328 -26.78 19.43 15.99
N GLY A 329 -26.56 20.41 15.12
CA GLY A 329 -27.29 20.52 13.85
C GLY A 329 -26.96 19.39 12.86
N TYR A 330 -25.73 18.88 12.91
CA TYR A 330 -25.31 17.76 12.08
C TYR A 330 -26.04 16.45 12.46
N LEU A 331 -26.07 16.11 13.77
CA LEU A 331 -26.76 14.93 14.28
C LEU A 331 -28.27 15.00 14.07
N ASP A 332 -28.88 16.19 14.21
CA ASP A 332 -30.28 16.39 13.85
C ASP A 332 -30.54 16.12 12.37
N GLY A 333 -29.71 16.69 11.49
CA GLY A 333 -29.76 16.42 10.06
C GLY A 333 -29.62 14.94 9.72
N ALA A 334 -28.64 14.26 10.31
CA ALA A 334 -28.43 12.81 10.11
C ALA A 334 -29.66 11.98 10.56
N ARG A 335 -30.24 12.30 11.71
CA ARG A 335 -31.46 11.65 12.23
C ARG A 335 -32.65 11.84 11.31
N ARG A 336 -32.84 13.02 10.78
CA ARG A 336 -33.92 13.34 9.83
C ARG A 336 -33.75 12.59 8.51
N LEU A 337 -32.52 12.53 7.99
CA LEU A 337 -32.22 11.79 6.77
C LEU A 337 -32.43 10.26 6.96
N GLN A 338 -32.04 9.72 8.12
CA GLN A 338 -32.33 8.32 8.49
C GLN A 338 -33.85 8.07 8.52
N ALA A 339 -34.61 8.95 9.18
CA ALA A 339 -36.07 8.83 9.25
C ALA A 339 -36.74 8.94 7.86
N ALA A 340 -36.19 9.73 6.94
CA ALA A 340 -36.62 9.79 5.55
C ALA A 340 -36.32 8.51 4.77
N GLY A 341 -35.38 7.67 5.25
CA GLY A 341 -35.04 6.37 4.67
C GLY A 341 -33.67 6.32 3.99
N ALA A 342 -32.71 7.10 4.45
CA ALA A 342 -31.31 6.90 4.11
C ALA A 342 -30.81 5.59 4.70
N ASP A 343 -30.13 4.78 3.90
CA ASP A 343 -29.53 3.51 4.33
C ASP A 343 -28.12 3.69 4.85
N LEU A 344 -27.42 4.72 4.35
CA LEU A 344 -26.00 5.01 4.64
C LEU A 344 -25.75 6.51 4.64
N LEU A 345 -24.99 7.00 5.61
CA LEU A 345 -24.47 8.38 5.61
C LEU A 345 -23.00 8.40 5.19
N THR A 346 -22.67 9.11 4.11
CA THR A 346 -21.29 9.33 3.71
C THR A 346 -20.79 10.68 4.22
N ILE A 347 -19.52 10.75 4.64
CA ILE A 347 -18.97 11.92 5.33
C ILE A 347 -17.64 12.30 4.69
N ALA A 348 -17.61 13.47 4.05
CA ALA A 348 -16.45 13.94 3.31
C ALA A 348 -15.24 14.24 4.23
N ASP A 349 -14.03 13.85 3.80
CA ASP A 349 -12.76 14.10 4.50
C ASP A 349 -12.09 15.36 3.94
N CYS A 350 -12.27 16.48 4.61
CA CYS A 350 -11.65 17.76 4.26
C CYS A 350 -11.80 18.11 2.76
N PRO A 351 -13.04 18.25 2.24
CA PRO A 351 -13.29 18.55 0.83
C PRO A 351 -12.59 19.86 0.41
N ILE A 352 -12.12 19.88 -0.84
CA ILE A 352 -11.34 21.00 -1.42
C ILE A 352 -10.08 21.31 -0.58
N ALA A 353 -9.52 20.30 0.09
CA ALA A 353 -8.37 20.43 1.00
C ALA A 353 -8.54 21.46 2.13
N ARG A 354 -9.78 21.72 2.56
CA ARG A 354 -10.09 22.62 3.66
C ARG A 354 -10.40 21.84 4.93
N ALA A 355 -9.71 22.18 6.03
CA ALA A 355 -9.91 21.52 7.31
C ALA A 355 -11.36 21.62 7.78
N ARG A 356 -11.89 20.47 8.20
CA ARG A 356 -13.20 20.30 8.85
C ARG A 356 -13.05 19.31 10.01
N MET A 357 -14.12 19.06 10.74
CA MET A 357 -14.12 17.99 11.72
C MET A 357 -13.80 16.65 11.04
N ASP A 358 -12.95 15.83 11.65
CA ASP A 358 -12.51 14.55 11.07
C ASP A 358 -13.71 13.65 10.73
N SER A 359 -13.77 13.20 9.48
CA SER A 359 -14.88 12.39 8.93
C SER A 359 -15.11 11.11 9.71
N SER A 360 -14.02 10.47 10.18
CA SER A 360 -14.07 9.22 10.90
C SER A 360 -14.59 9.39 12.33
N LEU A 361 -14.22 10.47 13.01
CA LEU A 361 -14.76 10.78 14.35
C LEU A 361 -16.25 11.10 14.28
N VAL A 362 -16.68 11.85 13.26
CA VAL A 362 -18.10 12.12 13.00
C VAL A 362 -18.85 10.82 12.68
N ALA A 363 -18.27 9.96 11.86
CA ALA A 363 -18.86 8.65 11.51
C ALA A 363 -19.08 7.78 12.76
N CYS A 364 -18.05 7.63 13.62
CA CYS A 364 -18.18 6.88 14.88
C CYS A 364 -19.28 7.47 15.77
N ARG A 365 -19.40 8.80 15.82
CA ARG A 365 -20.42 9.47 16.63
C ARG A 365 -21.83 9.21 16.09
N VAL A 366 -22.05 9.34 14.79
CA VAL A 366 -23.34 9.07 14.13
C VAL A 366 -23.72 7.60 14.29
N HIS A 367 -22.80 6.69 14.02
CA HIS A 367 -23.04 5.25 14.14
C HIS A 367 -23.45 4.86 15.58
N ARG A 368 -22.71 5.36 16.57
CA ARG A 368 -22.96 5.07 17.99
C ARG A 368 -24.30 5.62 18.50
N GLU A 369 -24.70 6.84 18.07
CA GLU A 369 -25.91 7.48 18.59
C GLU A 369 -27.19 7.13 17.82
N LEU A 370 -27.05 6.87 16.52
CA LEU A 370 -28.22 6.68 15.65
C LEU A 370 -28.34 5.23 15.14
N GLY A 371 -27.33 4.39 15.29
CA GLY A 371 -27.27 3.05 14.67
C GLY A 371 -27.29 3.08 13.13
N LEU A 372 -27.06 4.25 12.52
CA LEU A 372 -27.02 4.41 11.07
C LEU A 372 -25.68 3.89 10.53
N ASN A 373 -25.73 3.13 9.42
CA ASN A 373 -24.53 2.78 8.68
C ASN A 373 -23.83 4.06 8.17
N VAL A 374 -22.51 4.08 8.24
CA VAL A 374 -21.70 5.25 7.90
C VAL A 374 -20.53 4.87 7.01
N LEU A 375 -20.17 5.75 6.09
CA LEU A 375 -19.05 5.59 5.18
C LEU A 375 -18.19 6.86 5.25
N PRO A 376 -17.21 6.91 6.17
CA PRO A 376 -16.26 8.01 6.18
C PRO A 376 -15.38 7.95 4.94
N HIS A 377 -15.13 9.12 4.33
CA HIS A 377 -14.12 9.26 3.30
C HIS A 377 -12.74 9.23 3.94
N MET A 378 -11.79 8.59 3.30
CA MET A 378 -10.40 8.50 3.72
C MET A 378 -9.49 8.98 2.59
N THR A 379 -8.92 10.18 2.75
CA THR A 379 -7.95 10.72 1.80
C THR A 379 -6.54 10.21 2.08
N CYS A 380 -5.75 10.00 1.01
CA CYS A 380 -4.32 9.69 1.12
C CYS A 380 -3.48 10.93 1.45
N ARG A 381 -4.07 12.14 1.41
CA ARG A 381 -3.35 13.41 1.48
C ARG A 381 -2.68 13.67 2.82
N ASP A 382 -3.38 13.43 3.92
CA ASP A 382 -3.02 13.99 5.23
C ASP A 382 -2.46 12.96 6.21
N ARG A 383 -2.52 11.65 5.89
CA ARG A 383 -2.17 10.57 6.82
C ARG A 383 -1.01 9.71 6.30
N ASN A 384 -0.04 9.43 7.18
CA ASN A 384 0.98 8.41 6.94
C ASN A 384 0.45 7.00 7.28
N LEU A 385 1.25 5.97 7.03
CA LEU A 385 0.90 4.57 7.27
C LEU A 385 0.41 4.32 8.71
N ASN A 386 1.13 4.83 9.71
CA ASN A 386 0.78 4.62 11.11
C ASN A 386 -0.54 5.29 11.48
N ALA A 387 -0.75 6.54 11.05
CA ALA A 387 -2.00 7.25 11.28
C ALA A 387 -3.18 6.57 10.56
N THR A 388 -2.96 6.07 9.35
CA THR A 388 -3.96 5.32 8.59
C THR A 388 -4.33 4.02 9.30
N LYS A 389 -3.34 3.24 9.76
CA LYS A 389 -3.59 1.98 10.48
C LYS A 389 -4.34 2.22 11.79
N ALA A 390 -3.88 3.18 12.60
CA ALA A 390 -4.52 3.51 13.87
C ALA A 390 -6.00 3.91 13.69
N LEU A 391 -6.30 4.71 12.65
CA LEU A 391 -7.65 5.12 12.33
C LEU A 391 -8.54 3.95 11.90
N LEU A 392 -8.04 3.06 11.02
CA LEU A 392 -8.78 1.88 10.56
C LEU A 392 -9.12 0.93 11.69
N LEU A 393 -8.18 0.69 12.60
CA LEU A 393 -8.42 -0.13 13.80
C LEU A 393 -9.47 0.51 14.71
N GLY A 394 -9.44 1.84 14.88
CA GLY A 394 -10.44 2.59 15.63
C GLY A 394 -11.83 2.49 15.00
N LEU A 395 -11.95 2.71 13.69
CA LEU A 395 -13.21 2.57 12.95
C LEU A 395 -13.79 1.16 13.10
N TYR A 396 -12.94 0.13 12.94
CA TYR A 396 -13.37 -1.26 13.10
C TYR A 396 -13.89 -1.54 14.52
N ALA A 397 -13.17 -1.07 15.53
CA ALA A 397 -13.56 -1.23 16.94
C ALA A 397 -14.89 -0.51 17.30
N GLU A 398 -15.18 0.61 16.64
CA GLU A 398 -16.43 1.38 16.79
C GLU A 398 -17.61 0.79 15.99
N GLY A 399 -17.40 -0.29 15.24
CA GLY A 399 -18.47 -0.92 14.46
C GLY A 399 -18.63 -0.39 13.04
N VAL A 400 -17.82 0.58 12.61
CA VAL A 400 -17.84 1.07 11.23
C VAL A 400 -17.25 0.02 10.30
N ARG A 401 -17.96 -0.32 9.23
CA ARG A 401 -17.57 -1.41 8.30
C ARG A 401 -17.34 -0.96 6.87
N GLU A 402 -17.74 0.25 6.50
CA GLU A 402 -17.56 0.84 5.19
C GLU A 402 -16.60 2.03 5.24
N VAL A 403 -15.77 2.17 4.19
CA VAL A 403 -14.91 3.33 3.97
C VAL A 403 -14.83 3.68 2.50
N LEU A 404 -14.72 4.98 2.17
CA LEU A 404 -14.42 5.44 0.82
C LEU A 404 -12.93 5.79 0.70
N ALA A 405 -12.16 4.98 -0.02
CA ALA A 405 -10.74 5.22 -0.24
C ALA A 405 -10.52 6.13 -1.47
N ILE A 406 -10.08 7.37 -1.23
CA ILE A 406 -9.83 8.38 -2.26
C ILE A 406 -8.42 8.97 -2.14
N THR A 407 -7.91 9.50 -3.25
CA THR A 407 -6.60 10.18 -3.24
C THR A 407 -6.67 11.49 -2.45
N GLY A 408 -7.78 12.20 -2.52
CA GLY A 408 -7.99 13.53 -1.95
C GLY A 408 -7.61 14.66 -2.91
N ASP A 409 -8.25 15.81 -2.71
CA ASP A 409 -7.99 17.02 -3.50
C ASP A 409 -6.59 17.55 -3.25
N PRO A 410 -5.93 18.11 -4.26
CA PRO A 410 -4.62 18.72 -4.07
C PRO A 410 -4.72 19.97 -3.19
N ILE A 411 -3.71 20.18 -2.33
CA ILE A 411 -3.60 21.40 -1.54
C ILE A 411 -3.43 22.59 -2.48
N PRO A 412 -4.23 23.68 -2.31
CA PRO A 412 -4.09 24.89 -3.11
C PRO A 412 -2.66 25.43 -3.07
N THR A 413 -2.16 25.92 -4.21
CA THR A 413 -0.77 26.35 -4.35
C THR A 413 -0.37 27.42 -3.31
N ALA A 414 -1.30 28.32 -2.97
CA ALA A 414 -1.07 29.38 -1.99
C ALA A 414 -0.89 28.89 -0.54
N GLU A 415 -1.30 27.64 -0.24
CA GLU A 415 -1.27 27.08 1.12
C GLU A 415 -0.19 26.00 1.30
N ARG A 416 0.57 25.66 0.26
CA ARG A 416 1.57 24.58 0.29
C ARG A 416 2.74 24.80 1.22
N ASP A 417 2.98 26.04 1.61
CA ASP A 417 4.03 26.36 2.57
C ASP A 417 3.59 26.10 4.02
N GLU A 418 2.31 26.25 4.31
CA GLU A 418 1.71 26.06 5.63
C GLU A 418 1.23 24.62 5.83
N VAL A 419 0.63 24.01 4.79
CA VAL A 419 0.09 22.65 4.83
C VAL A 419 0.94 21.71 3.99
N LYS A 420 1.54 20.70 4.63
CA LYS A 420 2.35 19.69 3.95
C LYS A 420 1.52 18.43 3.72
N ASN A 421 1.47 17.99 2.46
CA ASN A 421 0.87 16.70 2.13
C ASN A 421 1.79 15.53 2.49
N VAL A 422 1.20 14.36 2.69
CA VAL A 422 1.91 13.11 2.99
C VAL A 422 1.93 12.18 1.78
N TYR A 423 0.76 11.93 1.17
CA TYR A 423 0.57 11.07 0.00
C TYR A 423 1.41 9.78 0.00
N GLN A 424 1.45 9.07 1.12
CA GLN A 424 2.17 7.80 1.20
C GLN A 424 1.50 6.72 0.35
N PHE A 425 0.18 6.79 0.21
CA PHE A 425 -0.63 5.95 -0.66
C PHE A 425 -1.24 6.75 -1.82
N ASN A 426 -1.68 6.05 -2.85
CA ASN A 426 -2.79 6.44 -3.71
C ASN A 426 -4.02 5.59 -3.34
N SER A 427 -5.20 5.89 -3.89
CA SER A 427 -6.44 5.20 -3.51
C SER A 427 -6.41 3.69 -3.74
N ARG A 428 -5.70 3.20 -4.76
CA ARG A 428 -5.54 1.75 -5.05
C ARG A 428 -4.70 1.05 -3.96
N LYS A 429 -3.53 1.61 -3.66
CA LYS A 429 -2.64 1.10 -2.58
C LYS A 429 -3.32 1.20 -1.21
N LEU A 430 -4.09 2.26 -0.96
CA LEU A 430 -4.87 2.40 0.28
C LEU A 430 -5.92 1.28 0.39
N ALA A 431 -6.67 1.00 -0.67
CA ALA A 431 -7.65 -0.09 -0.67
C ALA A 431 -6.99 -1.46 -0.41
N GLN A 432 -5.89 -1.75 -1.11
CA GLN A 432 -5.12 -2.97 -0.91
C GLN A 432 -4.64 -3.11 0.55
N TYR A 433 -4.15 -2.01 1.12
CA TYR A 433 -3.70 -1.97 2.51
C TYR A 433 -4.85 -2.23 3.49
N ILE A 434 -6.00 -1.56 3.32
CA ILE A 434 -7.20 -1.76 4.17
C ILE A 434 -7.61 -3.23 4.19
N VAL A 435 -7.74 -3.86 3.03
CA VAL A 435 -8.12 -5.27 2.93
C VAL A 435 -7.07 -6.20 3.53
N SER A 436 -5.78 -5.86 3.41
CA SER A 436 -4.69 -6.68 3.95
C SER A 436 -4.63 -6.72 5.48
N LEU A 437 -5.28 -5.78 6.19
CA LEU A 437 -5.35 -5.77 7.65
C LEU A 437 -6.28 -6.84 8.23
N ALA A 438 -7.05 -7.53 7.38
CA ALA A 438 -8.04 -8.51 7.81
C ALA A 438 -7.65 -9.96 7.48
N GLY A 439 -8.08 -10.89 8.32
CA GLY A 439 -7.91 -12.32 8.13
C GLY A 439 -7.35 -13.03 9.36
N GLU A 440 -7.16 -14.34 9.24
CA GLU A 440 -6.60 -15.14 10.34
C GLU A 440 -5.20 -14.66 10.73
N GLY A 441 -4.99 -14.41 12.02
CA GLY A 441 -3.74 -13.86 12.54
C GLY A 441 -3.48 -12.38 12.24
N ARG A 442 -4.43 -11.69 11.59
CA ARG A 442 -4.35 -10.26 11.26
C ARG A 442 -4.95 -9.38 12.36
N GLU A 443 -4.85 -8.08 12.16
CA GLU A 443 -5.34 -7.07 13.09
C GLU A 443 -6.85 -7.04 13.20
N MET A 444 -7.55 -7.28 12.09
CA MET A 444 -9.00 -7.30 12.01
C MET A 444 -9.49 -8.71 11.64
N PRO A 445 -10.53 -9.25 12.31
CA PRO A 445 -11.12 -10.55 12.00
C PRO A 445 -11.71 -10.63 10.58
N SER A 446 -12.38 -9.56 10.13
CA SER A 446 -13.01 -9.45 8.79
C SER A 446 -12.61 -8.16 8.10
N PRO A 447 -12.61 -8.10 6.76
CA PRO A 447 -12.25 -6.89 6.02
C PRO A 447 -13.31 -5.81 6.15
N LEU A 448 -12.88 -4.55 6.10
CA LEU A 448 -13.76 -3.43 5.81
C LEU A 448 -14.21 -3.50 4.34
N THR A 449 -15.43 -3.07 4.07
CA THR A 449 -15.93 -2.87 2.70
C THR A 449 -15.38 -1.54 2.16
N VAL A 450 -14.57 -1.61 1.12
CA VAL A 450 -13.90 -0.44 0.56
C VAL A 450 -14.60 0.00 -0.71
N PHE A 451 -15.13 1.21 -0.71
CA PHE A 451 -15.62 1.88 -1.91
C PHE A 451 -14.56 2.83 -2.48
N GLY A 452 -14.66 3.11 -3.78
CA GLY A 452 -13.85 4.09 -4.47
C GLY A 452 -14.71 5.15 -5.16
N ALA A 453 -14.09 6.24 -5.60
CA ALA A 453 -14.74 7.22 -6.45
C ALA A 453 -14.58 6.85 -7.93
N LEU A 454 -15.61 7.14 -8.74
CA LEU A 454 -15.62 6.96 -10.20
C LEU A 454 -16.10 8.26 -10.87
N ASN A 455 -15.27 8.83 -11.74
CA ASN A 455 -15.62 10.04 -12.46
C ASN A 455 -16.26 9.73 -13.83
N LEU A 456 -17.59 9.79 -13.89
CA LEU A 456 -18.35 9.57 -15.14
C LEU A 456 -18.12 10.66 -16.19
N ASN A 457 -17.58 11.83 -15.78
CA ASN A 457 -17.34 12.98 -16.64
C ASN A 457 -15.85 13.15 -17.01
N ALA A 458 -15.03 12.11 -16.82
CA ALA A 458 -13.61 12.17 -17.15
C ALA A 458 -13.38 12.42 -18.66
N ARG A 459 -12.46 13.32 -19.01
CA ARG A 459 -12.12 13.64 -20.40
C ARG A 459 -11.72 12.40 -21.23
N ASN A 460 -11.02 11.46 -20.62
CA ASN A 460 -10.73 10.15 -21.20
C ASN A 460 -11.35 9.07 -20.30
N PHE A 461 -12.58 8.71 -20.62
CA PHE A 461 -13.33 7.77 -19.81
C PHE A 461 -12.77 6.34 -19.86
N ASP A 462 -12.12 5.93 -20.96
CA ASP A 462 -11.49 4.61 -21.06
C ASP A 462 -10.31 4.44 -20.07
N VAL A 463 -9.57 5.51 -19.83
CA VAL A 463 -8.52 5.53 -18.80
C VAL A 463 -9.14 5.43 -17.40
N GLU A 464 -10.22 6.18 -17.14
CA GLU A 464 -10.91 6.10 -15.84
C GLU A 464 -11.50 4.71 -15.59
N LEU A 465 -12.06 4.08 -16.61
CA LEU A 465 -12.63 2.74 -16.53
C LEU A 465 -11.54 1.67 -16.25
N ARG A 466 -10.38 1.77 -16.89
CA ARG A 466 -9.22 0.91 -16.54
C ARG A 466 -8.79 1.10 -15.09
N ARG A 467 -8.73 2.35 -14.62
CA ARG A 467 -8.42 2.64 -13.21
C ARG A 467 -9.46 2.04 -12.26
N ALA A 468 -10.74 2.03 -12.65
CA ALA A 468 -11.79 1.39 -11.87
C ALA A 468 -11.58 -0.15 -11.80
N GLN A 469 -11.19 -0.79 -12.90
CA GLN A 469 -10.82 -2.21 -12.89
C GLN A 469 -9.63 -2.49 -11.96
N GLU A 470 -8.58 -1.66 -12.01
CA GLU A 470 -7.44 -1.78 -11.10
C GLU A 470 -7.84 -1.57 -9.63
N LYS A 471 -8.77 -0.64 -9.33
CA LYS A 471 -9.31 -0.42 -7.99
C LYS A 471 -10.01 -1.69 -7.46
N LEU A 472 -10.83 -2.37 -8.28
CA LEU A 472 -11.46 -3.65 -7.92
C LEU A 472 -10.41 -4.74 -7.66
N GLN A 473 -9.39 -4.85 -8.52
CA GLN A 473 -8.29 -5.81 -8.33
C GLN A 473 -7.51 -5.58 -7.03
N ASN A 474 -7.49 -4.34 -6.54
CA ASN A 474 -6.87 -3.96 -5.28
C ASN A 474 -7.84 -4.01 -4.08
N GLY A 475 -9.00 -4.67 -4.22
CA GLY A 475 -9.89 -4.98 -3.11
C GLY A 475 -11.04 -3.99 -2.86
N MET A 476 -11.29 -3.03 -3.77
CA MET A 476 -12.52 -2.26 -3.70
C MET A 476 -13.73 -3.11 -4.08
N SER A 477 -14.85 -2.91 -3.39
CA SER A 477 -16.11 -3.62 -3.61
C SER A 477 -17.05 -2.88 -4.56
N GLY A 478 -16.85 -1.57 -4.72
CA GLY A 478 -17.73 -0.74 -5.56
C GLY A 478 -17.32 0.72 -5.63
N PHE A 479 -18.20 1.53 -6.21
CA PHE A 479 -17.93 2.92 -6.52
C PHE A 479 -19.11 3.84 -6.18
N LEU A 480 -18.79 5.02 -5.64
CA LEU A 480 -19.65 6.19 -5.63
C LEU A 480 -19.25 7.06 -6.82
N THR A 481 -20.22 7.40 -7.68
CA THR A 481 -19.91 8.16 -8.90
C THR A 481 -20.04 9.67 -8.69
N GLN A 482 -19.40 10.43 -9.57
CA GLN A 482 -19.69 11.86 -9.72
C GLN A 482 -21.15 12.05 -10.20
N PRO A 483 -21.77 13.25 -10.00
CA PRO A 483 -23.16 13.49 -10.36
C PRO A 483 -23.50 13.20 -11.81
N VAL A 484 -24.65 12.58 -12.02
CA VAL A 484 -25.24 12.34 -13.35
C VAL A 484 -26.09 13.55 -13.73
N LEU A 485 -25.47 14.53 -14.39
CA LEU A 485 -26.11 15.78 -14.84
C LEU A 485 -25.92 16.03 -16.35
N SER A 486 -25.56 14.97 -17.08
CA SER A 486 -25.43 15.01 -18.54
C SER A 486 -25.85 13.66 -19.16
N ALA A 487 -26.27 13.70 -20.41
CA ALA A 487 -26.56 12.49 -21.19
C ALA A 487 -25.32 11.60 -21.34
N GLN A 488 -24.14 12.20 -21.47
CA GLN A 488 -22.88 11.46 -21.58
C GLN A 488 -22.55 10.70 -20.29
N ALA A 489 -22.86 11.25 -19.11
CA ALA A 489 -22.66 10.54 -17.83
C ALA A 489 -23.48 9.25 -17.75
N VAL A 490 -24.72 9.23 -18.27
CA VAL A 490 -25.56 8.02 -18.35
C VAL A 490 -24.95 6.99 -19.29
N VAL A 491 -24.44 7.40 -20.45
CA VAL A 491 -23.74 6.51 -21.40
C VAL A 491 -22.51 5.90 -20.75
N ASN A 492 -21.72 6.70 -20.03
CA ASN A 492 -20.53 6.25 -19.33
C ASN A 492 -20.87 5.32 -18.14
N LEU A 493 -21.97 5.57 -17.43
CA LEU A 493 -22.46 4.69 -16.37
C LEU A 493 -22.88 3.31 -16.93
N LYS A 494 -23.60 3.30 -18.05
CA LYS A 494 -23.93 2.05 -18.78
C LYS A 494 -22.66 1.29 -19.17
N LYS A 495 -21.71 1.94 -19.80
CA LYS A 495 -20.42 1.34 -20.17
C LYS A 495 -19.65 0.81 -18.94
N THR A 496 -19.73 1.50 -17.81
CA THR A 496 -19.15 1.03 -16.54
C THR A 496 -19.76 -0.30 -16.11
N ARG A 497 -21.10 -0.39 -16.08
CA ARG A 497 -21.82 -1.61 -15.71
C ARG A 497 -21.48 -2.78 -16.63
N GLU A 498 -21.47 -2.54 -17.94
CA GLU A 498 -21.11 -3.55 -18.94
C GLU A 498 -19.67 -4.06 -18.78
N THR A 499 -18.73 -3.18 -18.39
CA THR A 499 -17.32 -3.53 -18.25
C THR A 499 -16.97 -4.18 -16.91
N LEU A 500 -17.52 -3.67 -15.81
CA LEU A 500 -17.21 -4.15 -14.46
C LEU A 500 -18.11 -5.31 -13.99
N GLY A 501 -19.28 -5.50 -14.64
CA GLY A 501 -20.23 -6.56 -14.32
C GLY A 501 -20.93 -6.34 -12.98
N GLU A 502 -21.66 -7.36 -12.52
CA GLU A 502 -22.47 -7.37 -11.29
C GLU A 502 -21.63 -7.42 -9.99
N LYS A 503 -20.35 -7.79 -10.09
CA LYS A 503 -19.45 -7.89 -8.93
C LYS A 503 -19.11 -6.52 -8.35
N ALA A 504 -19.09 -5.48 -9.18
CA ALA A 504 -18.83 -4.11 -8.75
C ALA A 504 -20.14 -3.44 -8.34
N LYS A 505 -20.24 -3.01 -7.09
CA LYS A 505 -21.40 -2.23 -6.64
C LYS A 505 -21.26 -0.78 -7.08
N ILE A 506 -22.29 -0.19 -7.69
CA ILE A 506 -22.28 1.15 -8.23
C ILE A 506 -23.40 1.97 -7.62
N LEU A 507 -23.05 3.02 -6.88
CA LEU A 507 -23.98 4.02 -6.37
C LEU A 507 -23.89 5.26 -7.26
N ALA A 508 -24.96 5.52 -8.03
CA ALA A 508 -24.98 6.63 -8.96
C ALA A 508 -25.12 7.98 -8.22
N GLY A 509 -24.22 8.92 -8.50
CA GLY A 509 -24.23 10.24 -7.90
C GLY A 509 -25.41 11.08 -8.38
N ILE A 510 -26.25 11.54 -7.48
CA ILE A 510 -27.38 12.44 -7.74
C ILE A 510 -27.21 13.69 -6.89
N MET A 511 -27.15 14.84 -7.52
CA MET A 511 -26.99 16.13 -6.84
C MET A 511 -28.04 17.14 -7.32
N PRO A 512 -28.96 17.59 -6.47
CA PRO A 512 -29.93 18.60 -6.85
C PRO A 512 -29.27 19.92 -7.21
N VAL A 513 -29.44 20.39 -8.44
CA VAL A 513 -29.16 21.76 -8.84
C VAL A 513 -30.25 22.65 -8.26
N VAL A 514 -29.89 23.77 -7.62
CA VAL A 514 -30.87 24.61 -6.92
C VAL A 514 -31.05 26.01 -7.51
N SER A 515 -30.27 26.36 -8.50
CA SER A 515 -30.38 27.63 -9.26
C SER A 515 -29.46 27.63 -10.47
N GLN A 516 -29.68 28.52 -11.44
CA GLN A 516 -28.79 28.71 -12.59
C GLN A 516 -27.36 29.04 -12.16
N ARG A 517 -27.18 29.93 -11.18
CA ARG A 517 -25.86 30.26 -10.63
C ARG A 517 -25.14 29.04 -10.06
N ASN A 518 -25.87 28.16 -9.37
CA ASN A 518 -25.31 26.92 -8.83
C ASN A 518 -24.91 25.96 -9.97
N ALA A 519 -25.74 25.81 -11.02
CA ALA A 519 -25.40 24.99 -12.17
C ALA A 519 -24.15 25.50 -12.90
N ILE A 520 -24.04 26.80 -13.15
CA ILE A 520 -22.88 27.44 -13.77
C ILE A 520 -21.62 27.26 -12.92
N PHE A 521 -21.74 27.40 -11.60
CA PHE A 521 -20.63 27.18 -10.67
C PHE A 521 -20.14 25.73 -10.72
N MET A 522 -21.06 24.75 -10.71
CA MET A 522 -20.73 23.33 -10.77
C MET A 522 -20.00 22.98 -12.08
N GLU A 523 -20.47 23.52 -13.21
CA GLU A 523 -19.86 23.29 -14.54
C GLU A 523 -18.44 23.87 -14.65
N ASN A 524 -18.19 25.05 -14.07
CA ASN A 524 -16.95 25.78 -14.32
C ASN A 524 -15.91 25.66 -13.22
N GLU A 525 -16.32 25.41 -11.96
CA GLU A 525 -15.43 25.48 -10.81
C GLU A 525 -15.29 24.14 -10.05
N VAL A 526 -16.17 23.17 -10.31
CA VAL A 526 -16.09 21.87 -9.63
C VAL A 526 -15.52 20.79 -10.56
N ASN A 527 -14.31 20.39 -10.28
CA ASN A 527 -13.64 19.34 -11.09
C ASN A 527 -14.42 18.02 -11.08
N GLY A 528 -14.66 17.47 -12.27
CA GLY A 528 -15.31 16.18 -12.44
C GLY A 528 -16.84 16.24 -12.50
N ILE A 529 -17.43 17.42 -12.40
CA ILE A 529 -18.86 17.64 -12.67
C ILE A 529 -19.03 18.26 -14.06
N HIS A 530 -19.97 17.77 -14.81
CA HIS A 530 -20.43 18.34 -16.07
C HIS A 530 -21.94 18.45 -16.04
N VAL A 531 -22.46 19.63 -16.35
CA VAL A 531 -23.89 19.96 -16.38
C VAL A 531 -24.29 20.32 -17.80
N ASP A 532 -25.17 19.56 -18.42
CA ASP A 532 -25.65 19.85 -19.77
C ASP A 532 -26.25 21.27 -19.87
N ALA A 533 -25.95 22.00 -20.95
CA ALA A 533 -26.39 23.38 -21.17
C ALA A 533 -27.92 23.53 -21.08
N GLU A 534 -28.66 22.54 -21.55
CA GLU A 534 -30.12 22.51 -21.47
C GLU A 534 -30.60 22.55 -19.99
N ILE A 535 -29.91 21.84 -19.09
CA ILE A 535 -30.23 21.88 -17.67
C ILE A 535 -29.97 23.30 -17.12
N ILE A 536 -28.84 23.91 -17.44
CA ILE A 536 -28.47 25.26 -16.99
C ILE A 536 -29.52 26.29 -17.45
N GLU A 537 -29.96 26.21 -18.70
CA GLU A 537 -30.94 27.14 -19.29
C GLU A 537 -32.32 27.03 -18.63
N ARG A 538 -32.76 25.84 -18.25
CA ARG A 538 -34.05 25.62 -17.55
C ARG A 538 -34.14 26.35 -16.22
N PHE A 539 -33.03 26.66 -15.55
CA PHE A 539 -33.00 27.41 -14.28
C PHE A 539 -33.01 28.94 -14.47
N ALA A 540 -33.01 29.44 -15.72
CA ALA A 540 -32.96 30.87 -15.97
C ALA A 540 -34.27 31.57 -15.47
N GLY A 541 -34.10 32.64 -14.70
CA GLY A 541 -35.19 33.44 -14.21
C GLY A 541 -36.05 32.84 -13.12
N LEU A 542 -35.74 31.62 -12.65
CA LEU A 542 -36.48 30.97 -11.56
C LEU A 542 -36.16 31.61 -10.19
N ASP A 543 -37.18 31.71 -9.36
CA ASP A 543 -36.99 32.02 -7.93
C ASP A 543 -36.47 30.80 -7.15
N ARG A 544 -36.20 30.98 -5.86
CA ARG A 544 -35.64 29.90 -5.02
C ARG A 544 -36.55 28.67 -4.94
N ALA A 545 -37.85 28.86 -4.79
CA ALA A 545 -38.80 27.75 -4.63
C ALA A 545 -38.95 26.96 -5.95
N GLN A 546 -39.07 27.69 -7.05
CA GLN A 546 -39.11 27.16 -8.39
C GLN A 546 -37.81 26.41 -8.75
N GLY A 547 -36.65 26.98 -8.38
CA GLY A 547 -35.34 26.33 -8.58
C GLY A 547 -35.17 25.03 -7.79
N GLU A 548 -35.64 24.99 -6.53
CA GLU A 548 -35.64 23.77 -5.72
C GLU A 548 -36.56 22.69 -6.32
N GLU A 549 -37.76 23.07 -6.82
CA GLU A 549 -38.70 22.16 -7.43
C GLU A 549 -38.16 21.58 -8.75
N LEU A 550 -37.60 22.42 -9.60
CA LEU A 550 -36.94 21.96 -10.83
C LEU A 550 -35.72 21.08 -10.52
N GLY A 551 -34.97 21.39 -9.47
CA GLY A 551 -33.83 20.58 -9.01
C GLY A 551 -34.24 19.17 -8.59
N LEU A 552 -35.38 19.03 -7.92
CA LEU A 552 -35.96 17.72 -7.61
C LEU A 552 -36.36 16.97 -8.86
N GLU A 553 -37.06 17.63 -9.81
CA GLU A 553 -37.45 17.02 -11.09
C GLU A 553 -36.25 16.51 -11.88
N VAL A 554 -35.21 17.34 -12.03
CA VAL A 554 -33.95 16.97 -12.71
C VAL A 554 -33.27 15.79 -12.01
N SER A 555 -33.24 15.80 -10.67
CA SER A 555 -32.61 14.73 -9.87
C SER A 555 -33.36 13.40 -10.01
N VAL A 556 -34.68 13.42 -9.99
CA VAL A 556 -35.50 12.22 -10.20
C VAL A 556 -35.29 11.64 -11.61
N LYS A 557 -35.30 12.48 -12.66
CA LYS A 557 -34.99 12.05 -14.03
C LYS A 557 -33.60 11.46 -14.17
N ALA A 558 -32.61 12.06 -13.52
CA ALA A 558 -31.24 11.51 -13.50
C ALA A 558 -31.18 10.15 -12.81
N ALA A 559 -31.88 10.00 -11.68
CA ALA A 559 -31.98 8.72 -10.97
C ALA A 559 -32.70 7.64 -11.80
N GLN A 560 -33.81 7.99 -12.47
CA GLN A 560 -34.52 7.07 -13.39
C GLN A 560 -33.60 6.58 -14.52
N ALA A 561 -32.83 7.50 -15.15
CA ALA A 561 -31.90 7.16 -16.22
C ALA A 561 -30.72 6.30 -15.73
N ALA A 562 -30.27 6.49 -14.50
CA ALA A 562 -29.18 5.75 -13.88
C ALA A 562 -29.61 4.37 -13.31
N ALA A 563 -30.87 4.22 -12.88
CA ALA A 563 -31.39 3.04 -12.17
C ALA A 563 -31.08 1.69 -12.84
N PRO A 564 -31.15 1.53 -14.19
CA PRO A 564 -30.83 0.25 -14.84
C PRO A 564 -29.36 -0.18 -14.69
N TYR A 565 -28.46 0.74 -14.39
CA TYR A 565 -27.00 0.55 -14.38
C TYR A 565 -26.37 0.67 -13.00
N ALA A 566 -27.13 1.08 -11.99
CA ALA A 566 -26.67 1.31 -10.61
C ALA A 566 -27.33 0.34 -9.62
N ASP A 567 -26.66 0.02 -8.53
CA ASP A 567 -27.18 -0.77 -7.41
C ASP A 567 -27.89 0.10 -6.36
N GLY A 568 -27.75 1.41 -6.48
CA GLY A 568 -28.37 2.41 -5.61
C GLY A 568 -27.94 3.81 -5.99
N PHE A 569 -28.25 4.77 -5.12
CA PHE A 569 -28.01 6.18 -5.36
C PHE A 569 -27.14 6.78 -4.27
N TYR A 570 -26.20 7.62 -4.69
CA TYR A 570 -25.36 8.45 -3.84
C TYR A 570 -25.86 9.90 -3.94
N LEU A 571 -26.67 10.32 -2.96
CA LEU A 571 -27.31 11.63 -2.94
C LEU A 571 -26.38 12.64 -2.27
N MET A 572 -25.94 13.65 -2.99
CA MET A 572 -25.07 14.72 -2.50
C MET A 572 -25.91 15.91 -2.03
N THR A 573 -25.75 16.33 -0.78
CA THR A 573 -26.58 17.36 -0.15
C THR A 573 -26.06 18.76 -0.47
N PRO A 574 -26.72 19.56 -1.34
CA PRO A 574 -26.25 20.91 -1.64
C PRO A 574 -26.45 21.83 -0.44
N PHE A 575 -25.37 22.50 -0.01
CA PHE A 575 -25.41 23.50 1.08
C PHE A 575 -26.10 23.04 2.37
N ASN A 576 -25.98 21.75 2.72
CA ASN A 576 -26.63 21.13 3.88
C ASN A 576 -28.16 21.32 3.92
N ARG A 577 -28.83 21.34 2.76
CA ARG A 577 -30.30 21.49 2.66
C ARG A 577 -31.02 20.18 2.96
N ILE A 578 -31.11 19.82 4.25
CA ILE A 578 -31.74 18.56 4.71
C ILE A 578 -33.17 18.40 4.18
N ALA A 579 -34.01 19.45 4.32
CA ALA A 579 -35.40 19.39 3.85
C ALA A 579 -35.56 19.14 2.34
N LEU A 580 -34.61 19.58 1.52
CA LEU A 580 -34.61 19.27 0.09
C LEU A 580 -34.32 17.79 -0.15
N MET A 581 -33.39 17.21 0.62
CA MET A 581 -33.03 15.79 0.50
C MET A 581 -34.14 14.89 1.00
N GLU A 582 -34.86 15.24 2.08
CA GLU A 582 -36.05 14.51 2.54
C GLU A 582 -37.10 14.41 1.41
N ARG A 583 -37.35 15.54 0.71
CA ARG A 583 -38.27 15.57 -0.44
C ARG A 583 -37.79 14.72 -1.61
N LEU A 584 -36.47 14.73 -1.88
CA LEU A 584 -35.89 13.91 -2.94
C LEU A 584 -36.04 12.42 -2.63
N ILE A 585 -35.72 12.00 -1.41
CA ILE A 585 -35.88 10.60 -0.98
C ILE A 585 -37.33 10.14 -1.13
N ALA A 586 -38.28 10.97 -0.63
CA ALA A 586 -39.70 10.65 -0.75
C ALA A 586 -40.11 10.41 -2.21
N ARG A 587 -39.72 11.31 -3.13
CA ARG A 587 -40.03 11.14 -4.57
C ARG A 587 -39.40 9.90 -5.18
N LEU A 588 -38.13 9.58 -4.84
CA LEU A 588 -37.46 8.38 -5.36
C LEU A 588 -38.19 7.12 -4.92
N LYS A 589 -38.74 7.10 -3.70
CA LYS A 589 -39.52 5.98 -3.17
C LYS A 589 -40.93 5.92 -3.78
N ASP A 590 -41.62 7.06 -3.84
CA ASP A 590 -42.97 7.15 -4.39
C ASP A 590 -43.05 6.71 -5.87
N GLU A 591 -41.97 6.98 -6.63
CA GLU A 591 -41.84 6.58 -8.02
C GLU A 591 -41.25 5.15 -8.20
N GLY A 592 -40.99 4.43 -7.10
CA GLY A 592 -40.43 3.07 -7.13
C GLY A 592 -39.00 2.98 -7.70
N ILE A 593 -38.25 4.08 -7.65
CA ILE A 593 -36.86 4.15 -8.14
C ILE A 593 -35.87 3.61 -7.09
N ALA A 594 -36.18 3.83 -5.81
CA ALA A 594 -35.43 3.30 -4.66
C ALA A 594 -36.35 2.55 -3.69
N ASP A 595 -35.76 1.58 -2.94
CA ASP A 595 -36.48 0.75 -1.97
C ASP A 595 -36.64 1.41 -0.59
#